data_891f284009129271eaeef08452662e89
#
_entry.id   891f284009129271eaeef08452662e89
#
_cell.length_a   1.000
_cell.length_b   1.000
_cell.length_c   1.000
_cell.angle_alpha   90.00
_cell.angle_beta   90.00
_cell.angle_gamma   90.00
#
_symmetry.space_group_name_H-M   'P 1'
#
loop_
_entity.id
_entity.type
_entity.pdbx_description
1 polymer ?
#
loop_
_entity_poly.entity_id
_entity_poly.type
_entity_poly.pdbx_seq_one_letter_code
_entity_poly.pdbx_strand_id
1 'polypeptide(L)'
;MNIDWSHLVTREMKEQAKSSQNLAEVIAESAKRRAVADASIAPLQDAVDIDDATVTEIALLKAWKKYRVALSRLPERAGYPSTIDWPIVPN
;
A
#
# COMPACT_ATOMS: atom_id res chain seq x y z
N MET A 1 -20.24 26.80 -37.13
CA MET A 1 -20.11 25.34 -37.07
C MET A 1 -19.98 24.91 -35.61
N ASN A 2 -20.95 24.18 -35.12
CA ASN A 2 -20.95 23.74 -33.75
C ASN A 2 -20.29 22.38 -33.64
N ILE A 3 -19.06 22.36 -33.17
CA ILE A 3 -18.38 21.13 -32.82
C ILE A 3 -18.72 20.83 -31.36
N ASP A 4 -19.29 19.67 -31.12
CA ASP A 4 -19.63 19.26 -29.76
C ASP A 4 -18.39 18.74 -29.03
N TRP A 5 -17.67 19.65 -28.43
CA TRP A 5 -16.50 19.36 -27.63
C TRP A 5 -16.82 18.70 -26.30
N SER A 6 -18.08 18.85 -25.83
CA SER A 6 -18.46 18.34 -24.51
C SER A 6 -18.38 16.81 -24.42
N HIS A 7 -18.61 16.11 -25.53
CA HIS A 7 -18.48 14.65 -25.56
C HIS A 7 -17.05 14.17 -25.36
N LEU A 8 -16.08 14.78 -26.06
CA LEU A 8 -14.67 14.44 -25.94
C LEU A 8 -14.12 14.82 -24.56
N VAL A 9 -14.42 16.03 -24.11
CA VAL A 9 -13.97 16.52 -22.79
C VAL A 9 -14.51 15.65 -21.67
N THR A 10 -15.78 15.26 -21.73
CA THR A 10 -16.42 14.42 -20.72
C THR A 10 -15.75 13.05 -20.63
N ARG A 11 -15.41 12.46 -21.76
CA ARG A 11 -14.73 11.16 -21.80
C ARG A 11 -13.34 11.23 -21.16
N GLU A 12 -12.55 12.22 -21.53
CA GLU A 12 -11.22 12.43 -20.95
C GLU A 12 -11.29 12.70 -19.45
N MET A 13 -12.25 13.52 -19.01
CA MET A 13 -12.45 13.81 -17.60
C MET A 13 -12.84 12.57 -16.81
N LYS A 14 -13.68 11.70 -17.36
CA LYS A 14 -14.05 10.44 -16.71
C LYS A 14 -12.87 9.50 -16.57
N GLU A 15 -12.02 9.41 -17.59
CA GLU A 15 -10.83 8.57 -17.53
C GLU A 15 -9.83 9.09 -16.51
N GLN A 16 -9.60 10.41 -16.46
CA GLN A 16 -8.71 11.03 -15.48
C GLN A 16 -9.27 10.92 -14.06
N ALA A 17 -10.56 11.14 -13.88
CA ALA A 17 -11.20 11.02 -12.58
C ALA A 17 -11.12 9.58 -12.05
N LYS A 18 -11.33 8.59 -12.93
CA LYS A 18 -11.22 7.18 -12.57
C LYS A 18 -9.80 6.81 -12.16
N SER A 19 -8.80 7.28 -12.90
CA SER A 19 -7.38 7.04 -12.58
C SER A 19 -6.99 7.69 -11.26
N SER A 20 -7.43 8.93 -11.02
CA SER A 20 -7.17 9.65 -9.78
C SER A 20 -7.84 8.97 -8.59
N GLN A 21 -9.08 8.54 -8.75
CA GLN A 21 -9.83 7.81 -7.72
C GLN A 21 -9.15 6.49 -7.40
N ASN A 22 -8.72 5.75 -8.41
CA ASN A 22 -8.03 4.49 -8.24
C ASN A 22 -6.72 4.67 -7.45
N LEU A 23 -5.94 5.69 -7.81
CA LEU A 23 -4.71 6.01 -7.08
C LEU A 23 -5.00 6.38 -5.63
N ALA A 24 -6.01 7.20 -5.38
CA ALA A 24 -6.40 7.60 -4.03
C ALA A 24 -6.82 6.39 -3.19
N GLU A 25 -7.58 5.46 -3.77
CA GLU A 25 -8.00 4.23 -3.09
C GLU A 25 -6.82 3.33 -2.76
N VAL A 26 -5.88 3.19 -3.68
CA VAL A 26 -4.65 2.39 -3.47
C VAL A 26 -3.79 3.01 -2.37
N ILE A 27 -3.61 4.32 -2.38
CA ILE A 27 -2.85 5.02 -1.34
C ILE A 27 -3.51 4.83 0.02
N ALA A 28 -4.83 4.96 0.11
CA ALA A 28 -5.58 4.79 1.35
C ALA A 28 -5.46 3.34 1.88
N GLU A 29 -5.58 2.35 1.01
CA GLU A 29 -5.42 0.94 1.39
C GLU A 29 -3.99 0.64 1.83
N SER A 30 -2.99 1.18 1.14
CA SER A 30 -1.58 1.05 1.53
C SER A 30 -1.33 1.63 2.92
N ALA A 31 -1.89 2.81 3.20
CA ALA A 31 -1.75 3.46 4.50
C ALA A 31 -2.40 2.63 5.61
N LYS A 32 -3.58 2.07 5.35
CA LYS A 32 -4.28 1.19 6.29
C LYS A 32 -3.45 -0.06 6.60
N ARG A 33 -2.92 -0.70 5.59
CA ARG A 33 -2.09 -1.90 5.74
C ARG A 33 -0.79 -1.58 6.46
N ARG A 34 -0.19 -0.43 6.18
CA ARG A 34 1.02 0.03 6.86
C ARG A 34 0.76 0.29 8.33
N ALA A 35 -0.38 0.87 8.67
CA ALA A 35 -0.74 1.12 10.07
C ALA A 35 -0.85 -0.19 10.86
N VAL A 36 -1.42 -1.24 10.25
CA VAL A 36 -1.49 -2.57 10.87
C VAL A 36 -0.08 -3.13 11.06
N ALA A 37 0.79 -3.00 10.08
CA ALA A 37 2.18 -3.47 10.19
C ALA A 37 2.92 -2.71 11.29
N ASP A 38 2.79 -1.38 11.35
CA ASP A 38 3.45 -0.56 12.37
C ASP A 38 2.97 -0.94 13.77
N ALA A 39 1.68 -1.17 13.96
CA ALA A 39 1.11 -1.59 15.24
C ALA A 39 1.60 -2.98 15.66
N SER A 40 1.82 -3.88 14.70
CA SER A 40 2.34 -5.22 14.96
C SER A 40 3.83 -5.21 15.24
N ILE A 41 4.57 -4.32 14.59
CA ILE A 41 6.03 -4.18 14.76
C ILE A 41 6.39 -3.59 16.13
N ALA A 42 5.62 -2.61 16.61
CA ALA A 42 5.97 -1.85 17.81
C ALA A 42 6.28 -2.74 19.03
N PRO A 43 5.38 -3.66 19.47
CA PRO A 43 5.69 -4.51 20.62
C PRO A 43 6.83 -5.50 20.36
N LEU A 44 6.97 -5.97 19.12
CA LEU A 44 8.06 -6.89 18.74
C LEU A 44 9.41 -6.17 18.77
N GLN A 45 9.45 -4.94 18.28
CA GLN A 45 10.66 -4.12 18.31
C GLN A 45 11.05 -3.79 19.74
N ASP A 46 10.07 -3.46 20.59
CA ASP A 46 10.31 -3.20 22.01
C ASP A 46 10.96 -4.41 22.70
N ALA A 47 10.46 -5.60 22.42
CA ALA A 47 11.02 -6.84 22.97
C ALA A 47 12.46 -7.05 22.54
N VAL A 48 12.79 -6.76 21.28
CA VAL A 48 14.16 -6.85 20.77
C VAL A 48 15.05 -5.80 21.45
N ASP A 49 14.55 -4.59 21.59
CA ASP A 49 15.31 -3.47 22.14
C ASP A 49 15.72 -3.71 23.60
N ILE A 50 14.92 -4.44 24.36
CA ILE A 50 15.21 -4.78 25.75
C ILE A 50 15.81 -6.19 25.92
N ASP A 51 16.21 -6.83 24.84
CA ASP A 51 16.77 -8.19 24.83
C ASP A 51 15.86 -9.25 25.43
N ASP A 52 14.55 -9.09 25.26
CA ASP A 52 13.53 -10.01 25.80
C ASP A 52 12.72 -10.70 24.73
N ALA A 53 13.15 -10.59 23.46
CA ALA A 53 12.42 -11.20 22.35
C ALA A 53 12.70 -12.70 22.25
N THR A 54 11.64 -13.47 22.04
CA THR A 54 11.77 -14.90 21.70
C THR A 54 12.23 -15.06 20.25
N VAL A 55 12.71 -16.26 19.91
CA VAL A 55 13.08 -16.59 18.53
C VAL A 55 11.90 -16.39 17.57
N THR A 56 10.70 -16.77 18.01
CA THR A 56 9.47 -16.58 17.22
C THR A 56 9.18 -15.10 17.01
N GLU A 57 9.35 -14.28 18.04
CA GLU A 57 9.12 -12.84 17.94
C GLU A 57 10.11 -12.17 17.00
N ILE A 58 11.38 -12.57 17.03
CA ILE A 58 12.41 -12.07 16.12
C ILE A 58 12.06 -12.39 14.66
N ALA A 59 11.65 -13.62 14.39
CA ALA A 59 11.23 -14.05 13.05
C ALA A 59 9.99 -13.29 12.58
N LEU A 60 9.02 -13.09 13.46
CA LEU A 60 7.80 -12.37 13.15
C LEU A 60 8.07 -10.90 12.88
N LEU A 61 8.95 -10.27 13.65
CA LEU A 61 9.37 -8.89 13.43
C LEU A 61 9.99 -8.73 12.03
N LYS A 62 10.85 -9.64 11.64
CA LYS A 62 11.48 -9.63 10.32
C LYS A 62 10.42 -9.76 9.21
N ALA A 63 9.44 -10.65 9.40
CA ALA A 63 8.37 -10.84 8.43
C ALA A 63 7.51 -9.58 8.27
N TRP A 64 7.17 -8.89 9.37
CA TRP A 64 6.40 -7.65 9.31
C TRP A 64 7.20 -6.52 8.68
N LYS A 65 8.49 -6.44 8.93
CA LYS A 65 9.35 -5.44 8.28
C LYS A 65 9.45 -5.69 6.78
N LYS A 66 9.56 -6.94 6.35
CA LYS A 66 9.52 -7.30 4.93
C LYS A 66 8.19 -6.88 4.28
N TYR A 67 7.08 -7.13 4.96
CA TYR A 67 5.76 -6.73 4.51
C TYR A 67 5.68 -5.21 4.33
N ARG A 68 6.16 -4.44 5.30
CA ARG A 68 6.16 -2.98 5.24
C ARG A 68 7.04 -2.46 4.10
N VAL A 69 8.19 -3.06 3.87
CA VAL A 69 9.08 -2.71 2.75
C VAL A 69 8.39 -3.00 1.41
N ALA A 70 7.72 -4.15 1.31
CA ALA A 70 6.97 -4.50 0.09
C ALA A 70 5.87 -3.49 -0.20
N LEU A 71 5.15 -3.02 0.83
CA LEU A 71 4.15 -1.96 0.66
C LEU A 71 4.78 -0.68 0.13
N SER A 72 5.94 -0.29 0.63
CA SER A 72 6.62 0.94 0.21
C SER A 72 7.13 0.87 -1.23
N ARG A 73 7.31 -0.33 -1.76
CA ARG A 73 7.79 -0.55 -3.14
C ARG A 73 6.68 -0.71 -4.16
N LEU A 74 5.42 -0.76 -3.75
CA LEU A 74 4.30 -0.92 -4.67
C LEU A 74 4.28 0.13 -5.78
N PRO A 75 4.53 1.43 -5.52
CA PRO A 75 4.52 2.44 -6.60
C PRO A 75 5.55 2.19 -7.69
N GLU A 76 6.60 1.42 -7.40
CA GLU A 76 7.66 1.10 -8.36
C GLU A 76 7.31 -0.09 -9.25
N ARG A 77 6.23 -0.80 -8.95
CA ARG A 77 5.84 -1.99 -9.69
C ARG A 77 5.08 -1.65 -10.97
N ALA A 78 5.27 -2.48 -11.98
CA ALA A 78 4.54 -2.35 -13.24
C ALA A 78 3.03 -2.49 -12.99
N GLY A 79 2.24 -1.67 -13.67
CA GLY A 79 0.78 -1.69 -13.55
C GLY A 79 0.21 -0.85 -12.43
N TYR A 80 1.04 -0.33 -11.52
CA TYR A 80 0.58 0.54 -10.44
C TYR A 80 -0.01 1.84 -11.02
N PRO A 81 -1.15 2.34 -10.52
CA PRO A 81 -1.98 1.79 -9.46
C PRO A 81 -3.14 0.90 -9.96
N SER A 82 -3.22 0.60 -11.24
CA SER A 82 -4.33 -0.14 -11.84
C SER A 82 -4.33 -1.61 -11.45
N THR A 83 -3.14 -2.20 -11.33
CA THR A 83 -2.95 -3.59 -10.94
C THR A 83 -2.06 -3.62 -9.72
N ILE A 84 -2.56 -4.20 -8.63
CA ILE A 84 -1.82 -4.26 -7.36
C ILE A 84 -1.70 -5.72 -6.92
N ASP A 85 -0.47 -6.14 -6.68
CA ASP A 85 -0.17 -7.42 -6.05
C ASP A 85 0.16 -7.15 -4.59
N TRP A 86 -0.87 -7.17 -3.75
CA TRP A 86 -0.71 -6.88 -2.32
C TRP A 86 0.16 -7.91 -1.64
N PRO A 87 1.14 -7.48 -0.82
CA PRO A 87 1.94 -8.43 -0.05
C PRO A 87 1.08 -9.24 0.91
N ILE A 88 1.51 -10.46 1.19
CA ILE A 88 0.81 -11.35 2.12
C ILE A 88 1.13 -10.93 3.55
N VAL A 89 0.08 -10.79 4.37
CA VAL A 89 0.21 -10.42 5.79
C VAL A 89 0.90 -11.56 6.54
N PRO A 90 1.94 -11.27 7.35
CA PRO A 90 2.56 -12.30 8.19
C PRO A 90 1.59 -12.85 9.25
N ASN A 91 1.76 -14.12 9.55
CA ASN A 91 1.00 -14.79 10.61
C ASN A 91 1.87 -15.02 11.84
#